data_526c7b8ff378f8313afa905dced4a924
#
_entry.id   526c7b8ff378f8313afa905dced4a924
#
_cell.length_a   1.000
_cell.length_b   1.000
_cell.length_c   1.000
_cell.angle_alpha   90.00
_cell.angle_beta   90.00
_cell.angle_gamma   90.00
#
_symmetry.space_group_name_H-M   'P 1'
#
loop_
_entity.id
_entity.type
_entity.pdbx_description
1 polymer ?
#
loop_
_entity_poly.entity_id
_entity_poly.type
_entity_poly.pdbx_seq_one_letter_code
_entity_poly.pdbx_strand_id
1 'polypeptide(L)'
;MPPVTTALIAANVAIYLLQMAQPSLAVPFALWPLGASAASNGQVSFQVWQLLTYGFLHGGLVHLLFNMFALYMFGGALEQVVGSRRFTAYYLVSVLAAAVTQLLVMALAREIYPTVGASGGVFGLLLAYGIYFPHNRVYFLLVPFPIKARVFVFIYAAIELFLGVTGTQEGVAHFAHLGGLVGGGLMLAYWRRGRLLRR
;
A
#
# COMPACT_ATOMS: atom_id res chain seq x y z
N MET A 1 -3.89 -11.77 17.43
CA MET A 1 -3.98 -10.97 16.19
C MET A 1 -4.98 -11.63 15.24
N PRO A 2 -5.78 -10.90 14.45
CA PRO A 2 -6.67 -11.49 13.45
C PRO A 2 -5.90 -12.28 12.38
N PRO A 3 -6.49 -13.34 11.81
CA PRO A 3 -5.73 -14.32 11.02
C PRO A 3 -5.14 -13.77 9.72
N VAL A 4 -5.87 -12.92 8.97
CA VAL A 4 -5.37 -12.40 7.69
C VAL A 4 -4.27 -11.37 7.91
N THR A 5 -4.42 -10.47 8.89
CA THR A 5 -3.36 -9.53 9.28
C THR A 5 -2.09 -10.28 9.68
N THR A 6 -2.22 -11.36 10.48
CA THR A 6 -1.07 -12.20 10.86
C THR A 6 -0.42 -12.86 9.66
N ALA A 7 -1.23 -13.43 8.76
CA ALA A 7 -0.74 -14.09 7.55
C ALA A 7 -0.01 -13.11 6.61
N LEU A 8 -0.55 -11.90 6.43
CA LEU A 8 0.09 -10.85 5.63
C LEU A 8 1.44 -10.44 6.22
N ILE A 9 1.51 -10.19 7.53
CA ILE A 9 2.77 -9.84 8.20
C ILE A 9 3.79 -10.98 8.05
N ALA A 10 3.38 -12.23 8.34
CA ALA A 10 4.27 -13.39 8.22
C ALA A 10 4.78 -13.58 6.79
N ALA A 11 3.92 -13.44 5.78
CA ALA A 11 4.29 -13.55 4.38
C ALA A 11 5.31 -12.47 3.97
N ASN A 12 5.08 -11.20 4.35
CA ASN A 12 6.00 -10.09 4.04
C ASN A 12 7.37 -10.31 4.70
N VAL A 13 7.40 -10.72 5.97
CA VAL A 13 8.65 -11.01 6.68
C VAL A 13 9.38 -12.17 6.02
N ALA A 14 8.70 -13.28 5.71
CA ALA A 14 9.29 -14.45 5.07
C ALA A 14 9.89 -14.10 3.68
N ILE A 15 9.12 -13.35 2.87
CA ILE A 15 9.59 -12.91 1.54
C ILE A 15 10.77 -11.96 1.66
N TYR A 16 10.79 -11.07 2.65
CA TYR A 16 11.93 -10.20 2.88
C TYR A 16 13.20 -10.97 3.28
N LEU A 17 13.08 -11.99 4.11
CA LEU A 17 14.21 -12.87 4.45
C LEU A 17 14.73 -13.61 3.21
N LEU A 18 13.85 -14.05 2.30
CA LEU A 18 14.24 -14.62 1.02
C LEU A 18 14.95 -13.60 0.12
N GLN A 19 14.45 -12.34 0.07
CA GLN A 19 15.14 -11.27 -0.66
C GLN A 19 16.54 -10.99 -0.10
N MET A 20 16.73 -11.04 1.21
CA MET A 20 18.06 -10.88 1.83
C MET A 20 19.01 -12.03 1.45
N ALA A 21 18.50 -13.27 1.40
CA ALA A 21 19.29 -14.44 1.02
C ALA A 21 19.63 -14.47 -0.48
N GLN A 22 18.70 -13.99 -1.33
CA GLN A 22 18.87 -13.97 -2.78
C GLN A 22 18.20 -12.73 -3.38
N PRO A 23 18.91 -11.59 -3.46
CA PRO A 23 18.36 -10.31 -3.94
C PRO A 23 17.75 -10.35 -5.35
N SER A 24 18.27 -11.21 -6.23
CA SER A 24 17.75 -11.37 -7.60
C SER A 24 16.32 -11.89 -7.66
N LEU A 25 15.81 -12.52 -6.59
CA LEU A 25 14.40 -12.94 -6.49
C LEU A 25 13.42 -11.77 -6.56
N ALA A 26 13.84 -10.56 -6.17
CA ALA A 26 12.96 -9.39 -6.21
C ALA A 26 12.64 -8.96 -7.67
N VAL A 27 13.56 -9.14 -8.60
CA VAL A 27 13.47 -8.62 -9.97
C VAL A 27 12.20 -9.05 -10.70
N PRO A 28 11.84 -10.36 -10.80
CA PRO A 28 10.64 -10.79 -11.51
C PRO A 28 9.31 -10.45 -10.81
N PHE A 29 9.34 -10.07 -9.53
CA PHE A 29 8.15 -9.84 -8.70
C PHE A 29 7.91 -8.37 -8.35
N ALA A 30 8.91 -7.49 -8.54
CA ALA A 30 8.74 -6.04 -8.42
C ALA A 30 7.84 -5.50 -9.54
N LEU A 31 7.10 -4.42 -9.28
CA LEU A 31 6.24 -3.78 -10.27
C LEU A 31 7.10 -2.95 -11.23
N TRP A 32 7.32 -3.47 -12.44
CA TRP A 32 8.01 -2.78 -13.51
C TRP A 32 7.05 -1.98 -14.39
N PRO A 33 7.44 -0.81 -14.92
CA PRO A 33 6.61 -0.06 -15.86
C PRO A 33 6.40 -0.79 -17.19
N LEU A 34 5.31 -0.48 -17.88
CA LEU A 34 4.94 -1.12 -19.16
C LEU A 34 6.02 -1.03 -20.24
N GLY A 35 6.84 0.04 -20.22
CA GLY A 35 7.95 0.25 -21.14
C GLY A 35 9.30 -0.35 -20.73
N ALA A 36 9.39 -1.05 -19.60
CA ALA A 36 10.65 -1.52 -19.04
C ALA A 36 11.44 -2.43 -19.98
N SER A 37 10.77 -3.29 -20.76
CA SER A 37 11.43 -4.21 -21.70
C SER A 37 12.24 -3.47 -22.77
N ALA A 38 11.66 -2.45 -23.38
CA ALA A 38 12.33 -1.65 -24.41
C ALA A 38 13.54 -0.88 -23.84
N ALA A 39 13.39 -0.33 -22.64
CA ALA A 39 14.44 0.47 -21.99
C ALA A 39 15.58 -0.37 -21.40
N SER A 40 15.34 -1.64 -21.10
CA SER A 40 16.33 -2.56 -20.50
C SER A 40 16.93 -3.56 -21.49
N ASN A 41 16.67 -3.41 -22.79
CA ASN A 41 17.06 -4.40 -23.81
C ASN A 41 16.53 -5.83 -23.47
N GLY A 42 15.29 -5.90 -22.94
CA GLY A 42 14.64 -7.15 -22.59
C GLY A 42 15.05 -7.78 -21.24
N GLN A 43 15.93 -7.13 -20.46
CA GLN A 43 16.39 -7.68 -19.16
C GLN A 43 15.29 -7.71 -18.11
N VAL A 44 14.37 -6.72 -18.12
CA VAL A 44 13.21 -6.66 -17.23
C VAL A 44 11.96 -6.28 -18.02
N SER A 45 10.79 -6.76 -17.57
CA SER A 45 9.51 -6.48 -18.22
C SER A 45 8.37 -6.48 -17.22
N PHE A 46 7.30 -5.76 -17.53
CA PHE A 46 6.04 -5.86 -16.79
C PHE A 46 5.43 -7.24 -16.98
N GLN A 47 4.96 -7.80 -15.87
CA GLN A 47 4.21 -9.06 -15.83
C GLN A 47 2.96 -8.87 -14.97
N VAL A 48 1.86 -9.51 -15.35
CA VAL A 48 0.55 -9.29 -14.70
C VAL A 48 0.54 -9.64 -13.20
N TRP A 49 1.32 -10.63 -12.77
CA TRP A 49 1.42 -10.99 -11.34
C TRP A 49 2.07 -9.90 -10.49
N GLN A 50 2.88 -9.02 -11.10
CA GLN A 50 3.53 -7.91 -10.41
C GLN A 50 2.53 -6.91 -9.81
N LEU A 51 1.29 -6.85 -10.34
CA LEU A 51 0.21 -6.05 -9.76
C LEU A 51 -0.12 -6.42 -8.30
N LEU A 52 0.26 -7.62 -7.87
CA LEU A 52 0.05 -8.10 -6.51
C LEU A 52 1.37 -8.40 -5.80
N THR A 53 2.33 -9.02 -6.49
CA THR A 53 3.55 -9.53 -5.84
C THR A 53 4.46 -8.42 -5.32
N TYR A 54 4.45 -7.25 -5.99
CA TYR A 54 5.23 -6.09 -5.54
C TYR A 54 4.89 -5.67 -4.10
N GLY A 55 3.64 -5.88 -3.69
CA GLY A 55 3.11 -5.56 -2.36
C GLY A 55 3.67 -6.44 -1.23
N PHE A 56 4.51 -7.43 -1.54
CA PHE A 56 5.19 -8.30 -0.57
C PHE A 56 6.70 -8.08 -0.55
N LEU A 57 7.24 -7.32 -1.48
CA LEU A 57 8.66 -6.99 -1.54
C LEU A 57 8.96 -5.70 -0.77
N HIS A 58 10.18 -5.56 -0.25
CA HIS A 58 10.57 -4.36 0.49
C HIS A 58 11.98 -3.91 0.11
N GLY A 59 12.16 -2.60 -0.04
CA GLY A 59 13.44 -1.98 -0.40
C GLY A 59 14.47 -1.91 0.74
N GLY A 60 14.10 -2.32 1.98
CA GLY A 60 15.01 -2.34 3.12
C GLY A 60 14.28 -2.64 4.43
N LEU A 61 15.06 -2.91 5.49
CA LEU A 61 14.53 -3.31 6.80
C LEU A 61 13.60 -2.25 7.41
N VAL A 62 13.99 -0.98 7.33
CA VAL A 62 13.17 0.13 7.87
C VAL A 62 11.83 0.22 7.14
N HIS A 63 11.85 0.07 5.81
CA HIS A 63 10.64 0.03 4.99
C HIS A 63 9.71 -1.12 5.39
N LEU A 64 10.25 -2.33 5.58
CA LEU A 64 9.49 -3.48 6.08
C LEU A 64 8.88 -3.18 7.46
N LEU A 65 9.70 -2.73 8.42
CA LEU A 65 9.26 -2.49 9.80
C LEU A 65 8.09 -1.50 9.87
N PHE A 66 8.16 -0.38 9.15
CA PHE A 66 7.07 0.60 9.13
C PHE A 66 5.79 0.03 8.50
N ASN A 67 5.91 -0.73 7.40
CA ASN A 67 4.75 -1.38 6.79
C ASN A 67 4.12 -2.41 7.74
N MET A 68 4.92 -3.27 8.36
CA MET A 68 4.41 -4.31 9.28
C MET A 68 3.81 -3.70 10.54
N PHE A 69 4.40 -2.64 11.07
CA PHE A 69 3.84 -1.90 12.19
C PHE A 69 2.48 -1.28 11.86
N ALA A 70 2.36 -0.62 10.69
CA ALA A 70 1.10 -0.05 10.24
C ALA A 70 0.05 -1.13 9.95
N LEU A 71 0.45 -2.25 9.34
CA LEU A 71 -0.43 -3.41 9.11
C LEU A 71 -0.94 -4.00 10.43
N TYR A 72 -0.07 -4.12 11.44
CA TYR A 72 -0.44 -4.56 12.77
C TYR A 72 -1.46 -3.62 13.43
N MET A 73 -1.16 -2.31 13.44
CA MET A 73 -2.01 -1.32 14.11
C MET A 73 -3.36 -1.13 13.42
N PHE A 74 -3.34 -0.84 12.14
CA PHE A 74 -4.53 -0.45 11.38
C PHE A 74 -5.26 -1.67 10.82
N GLY A 75 -4.52 -2.65 10.29
CA GLY A 75 -5.06 -3.86 9.72
C GLY A 75 -5.75 -4.73 10.76
N GLY A 76 -5.08 -4.96 11.90
CA GLY A 76 -5.65 -5.77 12.99
C GLY A 76 -6.97 -5.21 13.52
N ALA A 77 -7.06 -3.91 13.75
CA ALA A 77 -8.29 -3.25 14.20
C ALA A 77 -9.40 -3.32 13.13
N LEU A 78 -9.06 -3.07 11.87
CA LEU A 78 -10.04 -3.10 10.78
C LEU A 78 -10.57 -4.51 10.53
N GLU A 79 -9.71 -5.53 10.50
CA GLU A 79 -10.12 -6.92 10.29
C GLU A 79 -11.12 -7.39 11.35
N GLN A 80 -10.94 -7.00 12.62
CA GLN A 80 -11.88 -7.32 13.71
C GLN A 80 -13.28 -6.75 13.46
N VAL A 81 -13.38 -5.58 12.83
CA VAL A 81 -14.66 -4.91 12.60
C VAL A 81 -15.36 -5.38 11.32
N VAL A 82 -14.61 -5.55 10.23
CA VAL A 82 -15.22 -5.88 8.93
C VAL A 82 -15.23 -7.39 8.64
N GLY A 83 -14.47 -8.19 9.39
CA GLY A 83 -14.24 -9.61 9.19
C GLY A 83 -13.20 -9.91 8.12
N SER A 84 -12.54 -11.07 8.23
CA SER A 84 -11.38 -11.46 7.41
C SER A 84 -11.66 -11.42 5.91
N ARG A 85 -12.83 -11.91 5.45
CA ARG A 85 -13.17 -11.93 4.01
C ARG A 85 -13.24 -10.52 3.39
N ARG A 86 -13.90 -9.57 4.09
CA ARG A 86 -14.00 -8.18 3.62
C ARG A 86 -12.66 -7.47 3.74
N PHE A 87 -11.93 -7.72 4.80
CA PHE A 87 -10.59 -7.18 5.00
C PHE A 87 -9.65 -7.58 3.86
N THR A 88 -9.61 -8.87 3.51
CA THR A 88 -8.79 -9.37 2.40
C THR A 88 -9.16 -8.68 1.08
N ALA A 89 -10.46 -8.64 0.72
CA ALA A 89 -10.90 -7.97 -0.48
C ALA A 89 -10.52 -6.48 -0.50
N TYR A 90 -10.68 -5.80 0.63
CA TYR A 90 -10.32 -4.40 0.78
C TYR A 90 -8.82 -4.15 0.58
N TYR A 91 -8.00 -4.95 1.24
CA TYR A 91 -6.55 -4.85 1.15
C TYR A 91 -6.05 -5.08 -0.28
N LEU A 92 -6.53 -6.15 -0.93
CA LEU A 92 -6.15 -6.49 -2.30
C LEU A 92 -6.59 -5.41 -3.31
N VAL A 93 -7.81 -4.86 -3.17
CA VAL A 93 -8.26 -3.73 -4.02
C VAL A 93 -7.37 -2.51 -3.84
N SER A 94 -6.96 -2.20 -2.60
CA SER A 94 -6.04 -1.09 -2.33
C SER A 94 -4.66 -1.32 -2.96
N VAL A 95 -4.11 -2.53 -2.86
CA VAL A 95 -2.84 -2.90 -3.51
C VAL A 95 -2.94 -2.79 -5.04
N LEU A 96 -4.00 -3.33 -5.64
CA LEU A 96 -4.21 -3.25 -7.09
C LEU A 96 -4.38 -1.81 -7.58
N ALA A 97 -5.17 -1.00 -6.88
CA ALA A 97 -5.35 0.41 -7.24
C ALA A 97 -4.05 1.20 -7.14
N ALA A 98 -3.23 0.92 -6.13
CA ALA A 98 -1.90 1.48 -5.97
C ALA A 98 -0.99 1.11 -7.16
N ALA A 99 -0.96 -0.17 -7.55
CA ALA A 99 -0.19 -0.63 -8.70
C ALA A 99 -0.61 0.05 -10.00
N VAL A 100 -1.92 0.11 -10.28
CA VAL A 100 -2.45 0.76 -11.47
C VAL A 100 -2.11 2.25 -11.51
N THR A 101 -2.28 2.95 -10.38
CA THR A 101 -1.93 4.37 -10.28
C THR A 101 -0.44 4.58 -10.54
N GLN A 102 0.42 3.76 -9.96
CA GLN A 102 1.87 3.85 -10.15
C GLN A 102 2.27 3.59 -11.61
N LEU A 103 1.70 2.58 -12.26
CA LEU A 103 1.95 2.32 -13.68
C LEU A 103 1.54 3.49 -14.58
N LEU A 104 0.39 4.12 -14.29
CA LEU A 104 -0.07 5.30 -15.03
C LEU A 104 0.89 6.48 -14.85
N VAL A 105 1.33 6.74 -13.62
CA VAL A 105 2.28 7.84 -13.33
C VAL A 105 3.61 7.60 -14.03
N MET A 106 4.18 6.39 -13.91
CA MET A 106 5.44 6.05 -14.59
C MET A 106 5.32 6.17 -16.12
N ALA A 107 4.18 5.78 -16.69
CA ALA A 107 3.95 5.93 -18.13
C ALA A 107 3.86 7.39 -18.56
N LEU A 108 3.21 8.26 -17.78
CA LEU A 108 3.09 9.70 -18.06
C LEU A 108 4.43 10.44 -17.87
N ALA A 109 5.16 10.12 -16.80
CA ALA A 109 6.45 10.72 -16.47
C ALA A 109 7.60 10.12 -17.30
N ARG A 110 7.38 9.03 -18.03
CA ARG A 110 8.39 8.26 -18.77
C ARG A 110 9.54 7.75 -17.88
N GLU A 111 9.20 7.42 -16.66
CA GLU A 111 10.16 6.91 -15.67
C GLU A 111 10.22 5.38 -15.70
N ILE A 112 11.44 4.84 -15.49
CA ILE A 112 11.70 3.41 -15.54
C ILE A 112 12.46 2.99 -14.29
N TYR A 113 11.70 2.66 -13.25
CA TYR A 113 12.21 2.07 -12.00
C TYR A 113 11.20 1.06 -11.45
N PRO A 114 11.68 0.04 -10.70
CA PRO A 114 10.78 -0.92 -10.05
C PRO A 114 10.14 -0.30 -8.81
N THR A 115 8.87 -0.63 -8.57
CA THR A 115 8.17 -0.29 -7.33
C THR A 115 7.98 -1.54 -6.49
N VAL A 116 8.20 -1.41 -5.17
CA VAL A 116 8.03 -2.46 -4.16
C VAL A 116 7.43 -1.89 -2.88
N GLY A 117 6.65 -2.68 -2.15
CA GLY A 117 6.14 -2.34 -0.82
C GLY A 117 4.67 -2.63 -0.60
N ALA A 118 4.34 -3.05 0.62
CA ALA A 118 2.96 -3.23 1.08
C ALA A 118 2.21 -1.90 1.29
N SER A 119 2.89 -0.77 1.16
CA SER A 119 2.41 0.56 1.54
C SER A 119 1.15 0.99 0.81
N GLY A 120 0.96 0.63 -0.47
CA GLY A 120 -0.30 0.89 -1.18
C GLY A 120 -1.51 0.29 -0.48
N GLY A 121 -1.41 -0.95 -0.02
CA GLY A 121 -2.43 -1.60 0.82
C GLY A 121 -2.58 -0.93 2.19
N VAL A 122 -1.45 -0.60 2.83
CA VAL A 122 -1.40 0.08 4.15
C VAL A 122 -2.09 1.45 4.10
N PHE A 123 -1.89 2.23 3.05
CA PHE A 123 -2.58 3.52 2.88
C PHE A 123 -4.09 3.36 2.72
N GLY A 124 -4.54 2.32 2.02
CA GLY A 124 -5.95 1.93 2.03
C GLY A 124 -6.46 1.64 3.43
N LEU A 125 -5.72 0.84 4.22
CA LEU A 125 -6.08 0.52 5.61
C LEU A 125 -6.12 1.77 6.49
N LEU A 126 -5.19 2.70 6.30
CA LEU A 126 -5.15 3.97 7.00
C LEU A 126 -6.42 4.80 6.75
N LEU A 127 -6.88 4.87 5.48
CA LEU A 127 -8.15 5.53 5.14
C LEU A 127 -9.32 4.87 5.86
N ALA A 128 -9.45 3.53 5.78
CA ALA A 128 -10.52 2.82 6.45
C ALA A 128 -10.49 3.04 7.96
N TYR A 129 -9.31 2.99 8.57
CA TYR A 129 -9.15 3.25 9.99
C TYR A 129 -9.63 4.66 10.38
N GLY A 130 -9.29 5.68 9.60
CA GLY A 130 -9.78 7.05 9.81
C GLY A 130 -11.29 7.19 9.69
N ILE A 131 -11.96 6.35 8.87
CA ILE A 131 -13.42 6.35 8.68
C ILE A 131 -14.13 5.54 9.77
N TYR A 132 -13.61 4.36 10.15
CA TYR A 132 -14.24 3.50 11.16
C TYR A 132 -13.94 3.96 12.59
N PHE A 133 -12.77 4.56 12.81
CA PHE A 133 -12.29 5.00 14.14
C PHE A 133 -11.89 6.48 14.15
N PRO A 134 -12.75 7.42 13.72
CA PRO A 134 -12.39 8.81 13.45
C PRO A 134 -11.89 9.58 14.67
N HIS A 135 -12.29 9.15 15.87
CA HIS A 135 -11.94 9.79 17.14
C HIS A 135 -10.78 9.13 17.87
N ASN A 136 -10.35 7.92 17.41
CA ASN A 136 -9.19 7.26 17.98
C ASN A 136 -7.95 8.14 17.80
N ARG A 137 -7.07 8.07 18.79
CA ARG A 137 -5.82 8.82 18.78
C ARG A 137 -4.68 7.96 18.24
N VAL A 138 -4.00 8.48 17.23
CA VAL A 138 -2.81 7.88 16.65
C VAL A 138 -1.60 8.63 17.19
N TYR A 139 -0.66 7.88 17.76
CA TYR A 139 0.65 8.39 18.17
C TYR A 139 1.61 8.19 17.01
N PHE A 140 2.11 9.28 16.47
CA PHE A 140 3.13 9.23 15.41
C PHE A 140 4.49 9.50 16.03
N LEU A 141 5.50 8.69 15.65
CA LEU A 141 6.82 8.70 16.28
C LEU A 141 7.49 10.08 16.33
N LEU A 142 7.22 10.94 15.36
CA LEU A 142 7.82 12.28 15.24
C LEU A 142 6.92 13.40 15.80
N VAL A 143 5.73 13.07 16.31
CA VAL A 143 4.78 14.05 16.83
C VAL A 143 4.55 13.77 18.32
N PRO A 144 4.90 14.70 19.23
CA PRO A 144 4.87 14.46 20.67
C PRO A 144 3.45 14.42 21.28
N PHE A 145 2.42 14.61 20.48
CA PHE A 145 1.02 14.58 20.91
C PHE A 145 0.17 13.72 20.00
N PRO A 146 -0.89 13.05 20.53
CA PRO A 146 -1.74 12.18 19.73
C PRO A 146 -2.66 12.98 18.83
N ILE A 147 -2.78 12.53 17.57
CA ILE A 147 -3.64 13.12 16.54
C ILE A 147 -4.87 12.23 16.34
N LYS A 148 -6.05 12.82 16.13
CA LYS A 148 -7.25 12.05 15.75
C LYS A 148 -7.03 11.34 14.43
N ALA A 149 -7.41 10.07 14.33
CA ALA A 149 -7.15 9.23 13.16
C ALA A 149 -7.62 9.87 11.84
N ARG A 150 -8.82 10.47 11.81
CA ARG A 150 -9.32 11.18 10.62
C ARG A 150 -8.42 12.35 10.17
N VAL A 151 -7.85 13.08 11.13
CA VAL A 151 -6.95 14.22 10.86
C VAL A 151 -5.60 13.72 10.38
N PHE A 152 -5.10 12.65 11.03
CA PHE A 152 -3.84 12.00 10.63
C PHE A 152 -3.89 11.52 9.18
N VAL A 153 -4.97 10.84 8.76
CA VAL A 153 -5.16 10.38 7.37
C VAL A 153 -5.12 11.54 6.39
N PHE A 154 -5.85 12.63 6.69
CA PHE A 154 -5.89 13.80 5.82
C PHE A 154 -4.52 14.46 5.66
N ILE A 155 -3.82 14.69 6.78
CA ILE A 155 -2.47 15.30 6.78
C ILE A 155 -1.52 14.42 5.99
N TYR A 156 -1.54 13.10 6.22
CA TYR A 156 -0.63 12.17 5.56
C TYR A 156 -0.89 12.10 4.06
N ALA A 157 -2.15 12.07 3.63
CA ALA A 157 -2.51 12.15 2.22
C ALA A 157 -2.06 13.45 1.55
N ALA A 158 -2.17 14.59 2.26
CA ALA A 158 -1.71 15.89 1.76
C ALA A 158 -0.18 15.94 1.61
N ILE A 159 0.56 15.37 2.58
CA ILE A 159 2.02 15.24 2.52
C ILE A 159 2.44 14.36 1.33
N GLU A 160 1.81 13.20 1.13
CA GLU A 160 2.10 12.30 0.01
C GLU A 160 1.86 12.98 -1.35
N LEU A 161 0.76 13.74 -1.47
CA LEU A 161 0.48 14.51 -2.68
C LEU A 161 1.55 15.58 -2.91
N PHE A 162 1.90 16.33 -1.87
CA PHE A 162 2.92 17.38 -1.96
C PHE A 162 4.27 16.80 -2.39
N LEU A 163 4.74 15.75 -1.73
CA LEU A 163 6.02 15.10 -2.02
C LEU A 163 6.03 14.47 -3.42
N GLY A 164 4.91 13.86 -3.84
CA GLY A 164 4.77 13.28 -5.18
C GLY A 164 4.81 14.33 -6.29
N VAL A 165 4.18 15.50 -6.08
CA VAL A 165 4.17 16.57 -7.08
C VAL A 165 5.52 17.32 -7.15
N THR A 166 6.18 17.51 -6.00
CA THR A 166 7.46 18.24 -5.93
C THR A 166 8.66 17.36 -6.26
N GLY A 167 8.52 16.03 -6.24
CA GLY A 167 9.62 15.10 -6.45
C GLY A 167 10.72 15.18 -5.38
N THR A 168 10.42 15.74 -4.19
CA THR A 168 11.42 16.03 -3.15
C THR A 168 11.94 14.82 -2.40
N GLN A 169 11.34 13.65 -2.56
CA GLN A 169 11.74 12.41 -1.90
C GLN A 169 11.85 11.29 -2.92
N GLU A 170 12.99 11.23 -3.59
CA GLU A 170 13.28 10.19 -4.58
C GLU A 170 13.21 8.78 -3.97
N GLY A 171 12.77 7.81 -4.79
CA GLY A 171 12.69 6.40 -4.38
C GLY A 171 11.44 6.02 -3.58
N VAL A 172 10.52 6.97 -3.31
CA VAL A 172 9.22 6.69 -2.69
C VAL A 172 8.10 6.83 -3.71
N ALA A 173 7.27 5.79 -3.83
CA ALA A 173 6.15 5.76 -4.77
C ALA A 173 4.90 6.47 -4.18
N HIS A 174 4.98 7.79 -4.00
CA HIS A 174 3.91 8.61 -3.39
C HIS A 174 2.56 8.44 -4.07
N PHE A 175 2.53 8.37 -5.39
CA PHE A 175 1.30 8.16 -6.15
C PHE A 175 0.71 6.75 -5.98
N ALA A 176 1.54 5.72 -5.72
CA ALA A 176 1.02 4.41 -5.33
C ALA A 176 0.28 4.48 -3.98
N HIS A 177 0.80 5.24 -3.01
CA HIS A 177 0.14 5.48 -1.73
C HIS A 177 -1.23 6.14 -1.92
N LEU A 178 -1.30 7.20 -2.71
CA LEU A 178 -2.56 7.88 -3.05
C LEU A 178 -3.51 6.95 -3.82
N GLY A 179 -3.00 6.13 -4.74
CA GLY A 179 -3.76 5.10 -5.43
C GLY A 179 -4.41 4.09 -4.48
N GLY A 180 -3.67 3.66 -3.45
CA GLY A 180 -4.18 2.81 -2.39
C GLY A 180 -5.31 3.44 -1.57
N LEU A 181 -5.17 4.73 -1.23
CA LEU A 181 -6.25 5.52 -0.59
C LEU A 181 -7.50 5.58 -1.48
N VAL A 182 -7.35 5.90 -2.76
CA VAL A 182 -8.46 5.99 -3.72
C VAL A 182 -9.16 4.65 -3.88
N GLY A 183 -8.42 3.56 -4.12
CA GLY A 183 -8.98 2.21 -4.26
C GLY A 183 -9.74 1.77 -3.01
N GLY A 184 -9.17 2.01 -1.83
CA GLY A 184 -9.84 1.78 -0.54
C GLY A 184 -11.12 2.60 -0.40
N GLY A 185 -11.08 3.89 -0.76
CA GLY A 185 -12.24 4.78 -0.74
C GLY A 185 -13.37 4.30 -1.64
N LEU A 186 -13.06 3.90 -2.87
CA LEU A 186 -14.03 3.33 -3.82
C LEU A 186 -14.66 2.05 -3.28
N MET A 187 -13.87 1.16 -2.67
CA MET A 187 -14.38 -0.08 -2.07
C MET A 187 -15.33 0.20 -0.89
N LEU A 188 -15.03 1.17 -0.04
CA LEU A 188 -15.91 1.58 1.06
C LEU A 188 -17.21 2.20 0.52
N ALA A 189 -17.13 3.04 -0.51
CA ALA A 189 -18.31 3.61 -1.16
C ALA A 189 -19.21 2.52 -1.76
N TYR A 190 -18.61 1.52 -2.43
CA TYR A 190 -19.34 0.36 -2.94
C TYR A 190 -20.07 -0.41 -1.84
N TRP A 191 -19.42 -0.68 -0.70
CA TRP A 191 -20.07 -1.38 0.42
C TRP A 191 -21.21 -0.58 1.04
N ARG A 192 -21.09 0.76 1.08
CA ARG A 192 -22.16 1.63 1.58
C ARG A 192 -23.39 1.57 0.68
N ARG A 193 -23.21 1.64 -0.66
CA ARG A 193 -24.30 1.51 -1.63
C ARG A 193 -25.03 0.18 -1.51
N GLY A 194 -24.31 -0.93 -1.41
CA GLY A 194 -24.91 -2.25 -1.26
C GLY A 194 -25.73 -2.44 0.02
N ARG A 195 -25.48 -1.65 1.07
CA ARG A 195 -26.32 -1.64 2.29
C ARG A 195 -27.58 -0.80 2.11
N LEU A 196 -27.55 0.27 1.34
CA LEU A 196 -28.71 1.12 1.07
C LEU A 196 -29.73 0.45 0.16
N LEU A 197 -29.28 -0.39 -0.78
CA LEU A 197 -30.14 -1.14 -1.71
C LEU A 197 -30.78 -2.40 -1.08
N ARG A 198 -30.37 -2.80 0.12
CA ARG A 198 -30.93 -3.96 0.86
C ARG A 198 -31.89 -3.55 1.99
N ARG A 199 -32.19 -2.27 2.14
CA ARG A 199 -33.23 -1.69 3.01
C ARG A 199 -34.45 -1.30 2.19
#